data_624190ff377e20419a800d82d7e5b38c
#
_entry.id   624190ff377e20419a800d82d7e5b38c
#
_cell.length_a   1.000
_cell.length_b   1.000
_cell.length_c   1.000
_cell.angle_alpha   90.00
_cell.angle_beta   90.00
_cell.angle_gamma   90.00
#
_symmetry.space_group_name_H-M   'P 1'
#
loop_
_entity.id
_entity.type
_entity.pdbx_description
1 polymer ?
#
loop_
_entity_poly.entity_id
_entity_poly.type
_entity_poly.pdbx_seq_one_letter_code
_entity_poly.pdbx_strand_id
1 'polypeptide(L)'
;MNEILVTGGTGLIGMYLKQILPNAKYVSSKDYNLLDINEVKKMFLEIKPKKVIHLAAIVGGVHHNIEEPVKYFEENLLMNTFVLKESFANKVENFLGILSSCIYPDDIKEYPIKESELLNGAPHKDLFSYSYAKRCMAIHIEMYNKKFSTNYNYIIPCNLYGEFDKFDPIKGHFVGALIEKIATAKINKEKKITLFGDGTPLRQFMHAKDVAKLISIMVLKNKFYSMNVATNENYSI
;
A
#
# COMPACT_ATOMS: atom_id res chain seq x y z
N MET A 1 26.71 -3.41 -3.04
CA MET A 1 25.75 -2.67 -3.88
C MET A 1 24.34 -2.94 -3.37
N ASN A 2 23.57 -1.91 -3.13
CA ASN A 2 22.19 -2.07 -2.65
C ASN A 2 21.29 -2.50 -3.83
N GLU A 3 21.14 -3.81 -4.02
CA GLU A 3 20.34 -4.35 -5.15
C GLU A 3 18.84 -4.17 -4.97
N ILE A 4 18.38 -3.75 -3.79
CA ILE A 4 16.96 -3.61 -3.45
C ILE A 4 16.65 -2.15 -3.17
N LEU A 5 15.71 -1.57 -3.91
CA LEU A 5 15.13 -0.25 -3.66
C LEU A 5 13.77 -0.42 -3.00
N VAL A 6 13.53 0.29 -1.90
CA VAL A 6 12.25 0.36 -1.21
C VAL A 6 11.78 1.81 -1.20
N THR A 7 10.76 2.12 -1.99
CA THR A 7 10.10 3.43 -1.93
C THR A 7 9.09 3.47 -0.79
N GLY A 8 8.83 4.64 -0.20
CA GLY A 8 7.98 4.72 0.98
C GLY A 8 8.62 4.12 2.23
N GLY A 9 9.96 4.17 2.32
CA GLY A 9 10.75 3.55 3.38
C GLY A 9 10.50 4.08 4.79
N THR A 10 9.85 5.24 4.94
CA THR A 10 9.44 5.82 6.23
C THR A 10 7.97 5.54 6.59
N GLY A 11 7.25 4.83 5.72
CA GLY A 11 5.87 4.42 5.97
C GLY A 11 5.76 3.18 6.87
N LEU A 12 4.52 2.81 7.22
CA LEU A 12 4.21 1.74 8.16
C LEU A 12 4.94 0.41 7.84
N ILE A 13 4.80 -0.11 6.62
CA ILE A 13 5.49 -1.36 6.22
C ILE A 13 6.99 -1.12 6.10
N GLY A 14 7.41 0.03 5.54
CA GLY A 14 8.81 0.36 5.29
C GLY A 14 9.67 0.36 6.55
N MET A 15 9.13 0.88 7.66
CA MET A 15 9.83 0.89 8.95
C MET A 15 10.10 -0.51 9.51
N TYR A 16 9.14 -1.44 9.40
CA TYR A 16 9.37 -2.83 9.79
C TYR A 16 10.31 -3.55 8.81
N LEU A 17 10.15 -3.29 7.52
CA LEU A 17 10.98 -3.92 6.50
C LEU A 17 12.45 -3.51 6.65
N LYS A 18 12.72 -2.26 7.04
CA LYS A 18 14.07 -1.77 7.34
C LYS A 18 14.76 -2.53 8.47
N GLN A 19 14.01 -2.99 9.46
CA GLN A 19 14.55 -3.83 10.54
C GLN A 19 14.89 -5.25 10.07
N ILE A 20 14.17 -5.77 9.06
CA ILE A 20 14.33 -7.14 8.55
C ILE A 20 15.32 -7.23 7.39
N LEU A 21 15.33 -6.22 6.51
CA LEU A 21 16.21 -6.11 5.35
C LEU A 21 17.08 -4.84 5.43
N PRO A 22 17.97 -4.71 6.43
CA PRO A 22 18.73 -3.48 6.69
C PRO A 22 19.64 -3.07 5.52
N ASN A 23 19.99 -3.98 4.64
CA ASN A 23 20.89 -3.74 3.49
C ASN A 23 20.15 -3.22 2.24
N ALA A 24 18.81 -3.05 2.27
CA ALA A 24 18.09 -2.43 1.18
C ALA A 24 18.22 -0.89 1.23
N LYS A 25 18.09 -0.22 0.08
CA LYS A 25 18.05 1.24 0.01
C LYS A 25 16.61 1.71 0.20
N TYR A 26 16.35 2.38 1.30
CA TYR A 26 15.05 2.97 1.65
C TYR A 26 15.01 4.44 1.27
N VAL A 27 14.00 4.83 0.52
CA VAL A 27 13.78 6.22 0.11
C VAL A 27 12.38 6.72 0.52
N SER A 28 12.30 8.01 0.78
CA SER A 28 11.08 8.74 1.16
C SER A 28 10.87 9.96 0.26
N SER A 29 9.80 10.69 0.45
CA SER A 29 9.54 11.96 -0.24
C SER A 29 10.55 13.07 0.07
N LYS A 30 11.38 12.90 1.12
CA LYS A 30 12.47 13.81 1.44
C LYS A 30 13.72 13.55 0.60
N ASP A 31 13.85 12.34 0.06
CA ASP A 31 15.00 11.92 -0.73
C ASP A 31 14.75 12.16 -2.22
N TYR A 32 13.56 11.75 -2.72
CA TYR A 32 13.14 11.91 -4.11
C TYR A 32 11.64 12.17 -4.20
N ASN A 33 11.24 13.14 -5.02
CA ASN A 33 9.83 13.38 -5.35
C ASN A 33 9.38 12.41 -6.45
N LEU A 34 8.59 11.40 -6.08
CA LEU A 34 8.10 10.41 -7.04
C LEU A 34 7.01 10.94 -7.99
N LEU A 35 6.55 12.17 -7.81
CA LEU A 35 5.66 12.88 -8.74
C LEU A 35 6.43 13.63 -9.84
N ASP A 36 7.75 13.69 -9.74
CA ASP A 36 8.62 14.25 -10.77
C ASP A 36 9.40 13.13 -11.47
N ILE A 37 9.13 12.92 -12.75
CA ILE A 37 9.79 11.88 -13.55
C ILE A 37 11.32 12.05 -13.59
N ASN A 38 11.84 13.27 -13.50
CA ASN A 38 13.28 13.51 -13.52
C ASN A 38 13.92 13.07 -12.19
N GLU A 39 13.26 13.32 -11.06
CA GLU A 39 13.71 12.82 -9.76
C GLU A 39 13.65 11.28 -9.69
N VAL A 40 12.61 10.68 -10.29
CA VAL A 40 12.53 9.21 -10.39
C VAL A 40 13.65 8.65 -11.24
N LYS A 41 13.95 9.23 -12.42
CA LYS A 41 15.09 8.83 -13.26
C LYS A 41 16.40 8.95 -12.51
N LYS A 42 16.64 10.08 -11.83
CA LYS A 42 17.83 10.30 -11.00
C LYS A 42 17.96 9.22 -9.93
N MET A 43 16.89 8.90 -9.20
CA MET A 43 16.86 7.83 -8.20
C MET A 43 17.31 6.49 -8.78
N PHE A 44 16.81 6.10 -9.95
CA PHE A 44 17.18 4.83 -10.59
C PHE A 44 18.64 4.84 -11.10
N LEU A 45 19.12 5.95 -11.65
CA LEU A 45 20.51 6.10 -12.11
C LEU A 45 21.51 6.01 -10.95
N GLU A 46 21.18 6.59 -9.79
CA GLU A 46 22.05 6.58 -8.61
C GLU A 46 22.03 5.23 -7.89
N ILE A 47 20.87 4.61 -7.73
CA ILE A 47 20.70 3.39 -6.93
C ILE A 47 20.96 2.13 -7.74
N LYS A 48 20.58 2.10 -9.02
CA LYS A 48 20.70 0.96 -9.96
C LYS A 48 20.14 -0.35 -9.38
N PRO A 49 18.87 -0.35 -8.95
CA PRO A 49 18.30 -1.50 -8.25
C PRO A 49 18.04 -2.66 -9.22
N LYS A 50 18.21 -3.90 -8.74
CA LYS A 50 17.72 -5.11 -9.40
C LYS A 50 16.32 -5.50 -8.95
N LYS A 51 15.95 -5.12 -7.74
CA LYS A 51 14.64 -5.38 -7.13
C LYS A 51 14.05 -4.08 -6.62
N VAL A 52 12.76 -3.86 -6.90
CA VAL A 52 12.00 -2.70 -6.41
C VAL A 52 10.83 -3.17 -5.58
N ILE A 53 10.71 -2.64 -4.37
CA ILE A 53 9.55 -2.79 -3.49
C ILE A 53 8.89 -1.42 -3.39
N HIS A 54 7.75 -1.26 -4.06
CA HIS A 54 7.06 0.02 -4.16
C HIS A 54 5.96 0.13 -3.10
N LEU A 55 6.32 0.69 -1.93
CA LEU A 55 5.42 0.93 -0.81
C LEU A 55 4.85 2.36 -0.79
N ALA A 56 5.48 3.28 -1.54
CA ALA A 56 5.05 4.67 -1.56
C ALA A 56 3.62 4.81 -2.09
N ALA A 57 2.82 5.61 -1.40
CA ALA A 57 1.48 5.98 -1.80
C ALA A 57 1.02 7.23 -1.04
N ILE A 58 0.14 7.99 -1.64
CA ILE A 58 -0.67 8.98 -0.92
C ILE A 58 -1.84 8.23 -0.32
N VAL A 59 -1.85 8.10 1.00
CA VAL A 59 -2.87 7.36 1.76
C VAL A 59 -3.49 8.23 2.84
N GLY A 60 -4.74 7.95 3.17
CA GLY A 60 -5.48 8.63 4.24
C GLY A 60 -6.83 7.96 4.49
N GLY A 61 -7.53 8.40 5.53
CA GLY A 61 -8.87 7.93 5.86
C GLY A 61 -9.90 8.25 4.77
N VAL A 62 -11.12 7.69 4.93
CA VAL A 62 -12.24 7.87 3.99
C VAL A 62 -12.56 9.34 3.77
N HIS A 63 -12.61 10.16 4.84
CA HIS A 63 -12.89 11.60 4.73
C HIS A 63 -11.92 12.32 3.79
N HIS A 64 -10.63 12.06 3.90
CA HIS A 64 -9.63 12.66 3.03
C HIS A 64 -9.75 12.25 1.56
N ASN A 65 -10.17 11.01 1.30
CA ASN A 65 -10.45 10.56 -0.07
C ASN A 65 -11.65 11.28 -0.68
N ILE A 66 -12.68 11.60 0.14
CA ILE A 66 -13.86 12.36 -0.29
C ILE A 66 -13.50 13.83 -0.54
N GLU A 67 -12.67 14.43 0.32
CA GLU A 67 -12.27 15.84 0.21
C GLU A 67 -11.31 16.12 -0.95
N GLU A 68 -10.38 15.21 -1.23
CA GLU A 68 -9.28 15.40 -2.19
C GLU A 68 -9.24 14.29 -3.27
N PRO A 69 -10.38 13.96 -3.93
CA PRO A 69 -10.45 12.79 -4.81
C PRO A 69 -9.49 12.89 -6.01
N VAL A 70 -9.32 14.08 -6.59
CA VAL A 70 -8.41 14.31 -7.71
C VAL A 70 -6.97 14.03 -7.30
N LYS A 71 -6.55 14.57 -6.17
CA LYS A 71 -5.21 14.37 -5.63
C LYS A 71 -4.90 12.88 -5.37
N TYR A 72 -5.82 12.16 -4.73
CA TYR A 72 -5.64 10.74 -4.45
C TYR A 72 -5.55 9.90 -5.72
N PHE A 73 -6.27 10.27 -6.77
CA PHE A 73 -6.17 9.59 -8.06
C PHE A 73 -4.89 9.95 -8.79
N GLU A 74 -4.66 11.24 -9.06
CA GLU A 74 -3.56 11.69 -9.92
C GLU A 74 -2.19 11.39 -9.32
N GLU A 75 -1.96 11.74 -8.05
CA GLU A 75 -0.64 11.57 -7.43
C GLU A 75 -0.28 10.09 -7.30
N ASN A 76 -1.23 9.21 -6.93
CA ASN A 76 -0.95 7.79 -6.91
C ASN A 76 -0.74 7.22 -8.32
N LEU A 77 -1.54 7.64 -9.30
CA LEU A 77 -1.40 7.18 -10.69
C LEU A 77 -0.03 7.57 -11.27
N LEU A 78 0.38 8.83 -11.12
CA LEU A 78 1.66 9.34 -11.62
C LEU A 78 2.83 8.63 -10.95
N MET A 79 2.84 8.58 -9.62
CA MET A 79 3.90 7.93 -8.83
C MET A 79 4.08 6.46 -9.24
N ASN A 80 2.99 5.70 -9.26
CA ASN A 80 3.01 4.29 -9.63
C ASN A 80 3.50 4.10 -11.08
N THR A 81 3.04 4.96 -12.00
CA THR A 81 3.43 4.90 -13.41
C THR A 81 4.91 5.21 -13.61
N PHE A 82 5.42 6.25 -12.97
CA PHE A 82 6.82 6.65 -13.12
C PHE A 82 7.78 5.61 -12.55
N VAL A 83 7.49 5.10 -11.34
CA VAL A 83 8.35 4.10 -10.72
C VAL A 83 8.33 2.78 -11.51
N LEU A 84 7.17 2.35 -12.00
CA LEU A 84 7.06 1.12 -12.80
C LEU A 84 7.74 1.28 -14.16
N LYS A 85 7.57 2.42 -14.84
CA LYS A 85 8.22 2.74 -16.12
C LYS A 85 9.75 2.75 -15.98
N GLU A 86 10.27 3.42 -14.96
CA GLU A 86 11.71 3.47 -14.73
C GLU A 86 12.28 2.12 -14.24
N SER A 87 11.49 1.31 -13.54
CA SER A 87 11.87 -0.07 -13.23
C SER A 87 12.12 -0.87 -14.50
N PHE A 88 11.23 -0.77 -15.48
CA PHE A 88 11.41 -1.46 -16.75
C PHE A 88 12.57 -0.90 -17.58
N ALA A 89 12.68 0.43 -17.70
CA ALA A 89 13.75 1.09 -18.45
C ALA A 89 15.16 0.74 -17.91
N ASN A 90 15.27 0.57 -16.59
CA ASN A 90 16.52 0.21 -15.90
C ASN A 90 16.69 -1.30 -15.69
N LYS A 91 15.90 -2.15 -16.37
CA LYS A 91 16.00 -3.62 -16.36
C LYS A 91 15.92 -4.22 -14.95
N VAL A 92 15.04 -3.67 -14.12
CA VAL A 92 14.71 -4.26 -12.80
C VAL A 92 14.19 -5.67 -13.02
N GLU A 93 14.79 -6.63 -12.32
CA GLU A 93 14.46 -8.06 -12.46
C GLU A 93 13.14 -8.40 -11.78
N ASN A 94 12.88 -7.81 -10.60
CA ASN A 94 11.69 -8.04 -9.80
C ASN A 94 11.10 -6.73 -9.31
N PHE A 95 9.82 -6.56 -9.50
CA PHE A 95 9.03 -5.45 -8.96
C PHE A 95 7.92 -6.00 -8.08
N LEU A 96 7.72 -5.41 -6.90
CA LEU A 96 6.60 -5.70 -6.01
C LEU A 96 5.86 -4.42 -5.65
N GLY A 97 4.64 -4.26 -6.16
CA GLY A 97 3.74 -3.17 -5.80
C GLY A 97 2.85 -3.54 -4.61
N ILE A 98 2.45 -2.53 -3.81
CA ILE A 98 1.47 -2.71 -2.75
C ILE A 98 0.15 -2.07 -3.16
N LEU A 99 -0.88 -2.90 -3.25
CA LEU A 99 -2.27 -2.48 -3.45
C LEU A 99 -2.98 -2.30 -2.09
N SER A 100 -4.28 -2.48 -2.07
CA SER A 100 -5.12 -2.44 -0.85
C SER A 100 -6.41 -3.20 -1.12
N SER A 101 -7.00 -3.82 -0.12
CA SER A 101 -8.28 -4.54 -0.26
C SER A 101 -9.45 -3.65 -0.71
N CYS A 102 -9.36 -2.33 -0.57
CA CYS A 102 -10.39 -1.39 -1.06
C CYS A 102 -10.52 -1.34 -2.59
N ILE A 103 -9.57 -1.97 -3.32
CA ILE A 103 -9.65 -2.04 -4.79
C ILE A 103 -10.72 -3.02 -5.29
N TYR A 104 -11.19 -3.94 -4.45
CA TYR A 104 -12.22 -4.89 -4.84
C TYR A 104 -13.57 -4.20 -5.08
N PRO A 105 -14.46 -4.83 -5.88
CA PRO A 105 -15.82 -4.35 -6.01
C PRO A 105 -16.52 -4.21 -4.67
N ASP A 106 -17.41 -3.23 -4.56
CA ASP A 106 -18.21 -3.01 -3.34
C ASP A 106 -19.26 -4.13 -3.15
N ASP A 107 -19.79 -4.66 -4.26
CA ASP A 107 -20.78 -5.76 -4.27
C ASP A 107 -20.11 -7.12 -4.48
N ILE A 108 -19.33 -7.58 -3.50
CA ILE A 108 -18.71 -8.91 -3.49
C ILE A 108 -19.72 -9.92 -2.93
N LYS A 109 -19.96 -11.01 -3.68
CA LYS A 109 -20.93 -12.05 -3.32
C LYS A 109 -20.30 -13.31 -2.71
N GLU A 110 -19.02 -13.56 -3.01
CA GLU A 110 -18.33 -14.76 -2.55
C GLU A 110 -17.10 -14.41 -1.71
N TYR A 111 -16.92 -15.13 -0.61
CA TYR A 111 -15.76 -15.02 0.28
C TYR A 111 -15.12 -16.40 0.48
N PRO A 112 -13.78 -16.49 0.58
CA PRO A 112 -12.82 -15.39 0.49
C PRO A 112 -12.74 -14.79 -0.92
N ILE A 113 -12.49 -13.47 -1.01
CA ILE A 113 -12.38 -12.76 -2.28
C ILE A 113 -11.17 -13.27 -3.06
N LYS A 114 -11.38 -13.66 -4.31
CA LYS A 114 -10.30 -14.10 -5.21
C LYS A 114 -9.68 -12.91 -5.94
N GLU A 115 -8.40 -12.99 -6.28
CA GLU A 115 -7.69 -11.94 -7.02
C GLU A 115 -8.31 -11.66 -8.40
N SER A 116 -8.98 -12.64 -8.99
CA SER A 116 -9.73 -12.51 -10.25
C SER A 116 -10.88 -11.51 -10.19
N GLU A 117 -11.40 -11.22 -8.97
CA GLU A 117 -12.50 -10.29 -8.76
C GLU A 117 -12.07 -8.80 -8.84
N LEU A 118 -10.77 -8.53 -8.95
CA LEU A 118 -10.23 -7.18 -8.90
C LEU A 118 -10.89 -6.20 -9.87
N LEU A 119 -11.30 -6.65 -11.05
CA LEU A 119 -11.88 -5.79 -12.10
C LEU A 119 -13.38 -6.05 -12.35
N ASN A 120 -14.05 -6.90 -11.58
CA ASN A 120 -15.42 -7.35 -11.81
C ASN A 120 -16.52 -6.39 -11.30
N GLY A 121 -16.21 -5.14 -11.04
CA GLY A 121 -17.18 -4.13 -10.62
C GLY A 121 -16.51 -2.88 -10.07
N ALA A 122 -17.30 -1.87 -9.70
CA ALA A 122 -16.80 -0.63 -9.14
C ALA A 122 -16.39 -0.82 -7.66
N PRO A 123 -15.28 -0.24 -7.21
CA PRO A 123 -14.93 -0.18 -5.79
C PRO A 123 -15.87 0.77 -5.05
N HIS A 124 -15.83 0.73 -3.71
CA HIS A 124 -16.65 1.62 -2.88
C HIS A 124 -16.51 3.08 -3.28
N LYS A 125 -17.63 3.80 -3.41
CA LYS A 125 -17.73 5.17 -3.93
C LYS A 125 -16.81 6.16 -3.19
N ASP A 126 -16.69 6.03 -1.88
CA ASP A 126 -15.93 6.96 -1.04
C ASP A 126 -14.40 6.74 -1.11
N LEU A 127 -13.96 5.62 -1.71
CA LEU A 127 -12.55 5.29 -1.95
C LEU A 127 -12.24 5.16 -3.45
N PHE A 128 -13.18 5.59 -4.29
CA PHE A 128 -13.14 5.41 -5.75
C PHE A 128 -11.81 5.85 -6.38
N SER A 129 -11.37 7.05 -6.09
CA SER A 129 -10.17 7.66 -6.68
C SER A 129 -8.89 6.88 -6.36
N TYR A 130 -8.64 6.62 -5.08
CA TYR A 130 -7.50 5.83 -4.64
C TYR A 130 -7.55 4.39 -5.17
N SER A 131 -8.71 3.76 -5.10
CA SER A 131 -8.91 2.38 -5.53
C SER A 131 -8.63 2.21 -7.02
N TYR A 132 -9.10 3.13 -7.88
CA TYR A 132 -8.80 3.07 -9.31
C TYR A 132 -7.33 3.35 -9.61
N ALA A 133 -6.68 4.28 -8.92
CA ALA A 133 -5.24 4.49 -9.11
C ALA A 133 -4.44 3.23 -8.76
N LYS A 134 -4.84 2.49 -7.73
CA LYS A 134 -4.22 1.20 -7.36
C LYS A 134 -4.57 0.08 -8.36
N ARG A 135 -5.81 0.02 -8.87
CA ARG A 135 -6.17 -0.90 -9.98
C ARG A 135 -5.34 -0.63 -11.24
N CYS A 136 -5.14 0.64 -11.60
CA CYS A 136 -4.28 1.02 -12.72
C CYS A 136 -2.85 0.47 -12.55
N MET A 137 -2.30 0.45 -11.35
CA MET A 137 -0.98 -0.15 -11.10
C MET A 137 -1.00 -1.67 -11.36
N ALA A 138 -2.03 -2.40 -10.89
CA ALA A 138 -2.16 -3.83 -11.17
C ALA A 138 -2.23 -4.11 -12.67
N ILE A 139 -3.10 -3.41 -13.39
CA ILE A 139 -3.24 -3.53 -14.84
C ILE A 139 -1.92 -3.23 -15.55
N HIS A 140 -1.22 -2.18 -15.13
CA HIS A 140 0.06 -1.77 -15.72
C HIS A 140 1.14 -2.84 -15.51
N ILE A 141 1.21 -3.45 -14.32
CA ILE A 141 2.08 -4.60 -14.03
C ILE A 141 1.76 -5.78 -14.96
N GLU A 142 0.48 -6.14 -15.09
CA GLU A 142 0.06 -7.24 -15.95
C GLU A 142 0.39 -6.99 -17.44
N MET A 143 0.26 -5.74 -17.91
CA MET A 143 0.65 -5.37 -19.27
C MET A 143 2.15 -5.56 -19.52
N TYR A 144 3.01 -5.17 -18.58
CA TYR A 144 4.46 -5.42 -18.67
C TYR A 144 4.77 -6.91 -18.69
N ASN A 145 4.18 -7.68 -17.78
CA ASN A 145 4.39 -9.13 -17.74
C ASN A 145 3.95 -9.81 -19.04
N LYS A 146 2.77 -9.46 -19.52
CA LYS A 146 2.20 -10.05 -20.75
C LYS A 146 3.00 -9.69 -22.00
N LYS A 147 3.48 -8.45 -22.11
CA LYS A 147 4.19 -7.97 -23.31
C LYS A 147 5.68 -8.31 -23.32
N PHE A 148 6.32 -8.26 -22.16
CA PHE A 148 7.78 -8.29 -22.03
C PHE A 148 8.31 -9.44 -21.15
N SER A 149 7.41 -10.31 -20.67
CA SER A 149 7.77 -11.44 -19.78
C SER A 149 8.55 -11.00 -18.53
N THR A 150 8.19 -9.85 -17.95
CA THR A 150 8.78 -9.36 -16.72
C THR A 150 8.29 -10.18 -15.52
N ASN A 151 9.02 -10.12 -14.39
CA ASN A 151 8.60 -10.72 -13.11
C ASN A 151 8.13 -9.61 -12.16
N TYR A 152 7.07 -8.90 -12.54
CA TYR A 152 6.49 -7.82 -11.78
C TYR A 152 5.21 -8.31 -11.10
N ASN A 153 5.08 -8.02 -9.82
CA ASN A 153 4.02 -8.57 -8.99
C ASN A 153 3.43 -7.51 -8.06
N TYR A 154 2.33 -7.83 -7.42
CA TYR A 154 1.70 -6.99 -6.40
C TYR A 154 1.09 -7.84 -5.28
N ILE A 155 1.02 -7.29 -4.09
CA ILE A 155 0.23 -7.87 -3.00
C ILE A 155 -0.92 -6.96 -2.62
N ILE A 156 -2.00 -7.56 -2.15
CA ILE A 156 -3.24 -6.89 -1.76
C ILE A 156 -3.47 -7.13 -0.27
N PRO A 157 -2.87 -6.31 0.61
CA PRO A 157 -3.08 -6.47 2.04
C PRO A 157 -4.48 -6.03 2.47
N CYS A 158 -5.00 -6.68 3.52
CA CYS A 158 -6.14 -6.19 4.29
C CYS A 158 -5.75 -4.93 5.10
N ASN A 159 -6.60 -4.48 6.04
CA ASN A 159 -6.27 -3.29 6.84
C ASN A 159 -5.04 -3.54 7.71
N LEU A 160 -4.06 -2.69 7.58
CA LEU A 160 -2.80 -2.80 8.32
C LEU A 160 -2.80 -1.89 9.55
N TYR A 161 -2.10 -2.33 10.58
CA TYR A 161 -1.82 -1.56 11.79
C TYR A 161 -0.43 -1.85 12.33
N GLY A 162 0.06 -1.01 13.24
CA GLY A 162 1.33 -1.20 13.91
C GLY A 162 1.86 0.08 14.55
N GLU A 163 2.97 -0.02 15.26
CA GLU A 163 3.54 1.07 16.07
C GLU A 163 4.03 2.25 15.23
N PHE A 164 4.29 2.05 13.94
CA PHE A 164 4.72 3.11 13.01
C PHE A 164 3.57 3.71 12.20
N ASP A 165 2.31 3.42 12.58
CA ASP A 165 1.15 4.02 11.92
C ASP A 165 0.97 5.49 12.34
N LYS A 166 0.12 6.21 11.61
CA LYS A 166 -0.28 7.57 11.96
C LYS A 166 -1.38 7.52 13.01
N PHE A 167 -1.05 7.94 14.22
CA PHE A 167 -2.00 8.11 15.33
C PHE A 167 -2.68 9.48 15.20
N ASP A 168 -3.55 9.61 14.21
CA ASP A 168 -4.31 10.82 13.91
C ASP A 168 -5.79 10.44 13.79
N PRO A 169 -6.70 11.06 14.59
CA PRO A 169 -8.11 10.67 14.62
C PRO A 169 -8.88 10.97 13.34
N ILE A 170 -8.33 11.79 12.43
CA ILE A 170 -8.96 12.21 11.16
C ILE A 170 -8.24 11.57 9.97
N LYS A 171 -6.90 11.61 9.96
CA LYS A 171 -6.06 11.20 8.81
C LYS A 171 -5.48 9.80 8.95
N GLY A 172 -5.52 9.20 10.15
CA GLY A 172 -4.99 7.87 10.43
C GLY A 172 -5.87 6.75 9.87
N HIS A 173 -5.30 5.55 9.76
CA HIS A 173 -6.07 4.34 9.56
C HIS A 173 -6.92 4.03 10.79
N PHE A 174 -7.95 3.18 10.62
CA PHE A 174 -8.93 2.90 11.66
C PHE A 174 -8.32 2.57 13.03
N VAL A 175 -7.39 1.62 13.09
CA VAL A 175 -6.78 1.18 14.37
C VAL A 175 -5.95 2.29 15.01
N GLY A 176 -5.12 3.00 14.23
CA GLY A 176 -4.32 4.13 14.72
C GLY A 176 -5.19 5.27 15.24
N ALA A 177 -6.23 5.63 14.48
CA ALA A 177 -7.19 6.66 14.87
C ALA A 177 -8.00 6.27 16.12
N LEU A 178 -8.38 5.00 16.25
CA LEU A 178 -9.09 4.47 17.43
C LEU A 178 -8.22 4.54 18.68
N ILE A 179 -6.96 4.12 18.59
CA ILE A 179 -6.00 4.19 19.70
C ILE A 179 -5.84 5.64 20.18
N GLU A 180 -5.66 6.58 19.24
CA GLU A 180 -5.53 8.00 19.58
C GLU A 180 -6.79 8.55 20.26
N LYS A 181 -7.98 8.23 19.75
CA LYS A 181 -9.24 8.63 20.38
C LYS A 181 -9.38 8.09 21.80
N ILE A 182 -9.03 6.81 22.02
CA ILE A 182 -9.09 6.20 23.36
C ILE A 182 -8.07 6.84 24.30
N ALA A 183 -6.84 7.04 23.84
CA ALA A 183 -5.78 7.66 24.65
C ALA A 183 -6.17 9.09 25.06
N THR A 184 -6.65 9.90 24.13
CA THR A 184 -7.10 11.28 24.38
C THR A 184 -8.29 11.31 25.35
N ALA A 185 -9.31 10.47 25.14
CA ALA A 185 -10.45 10.38 26.05
C ALA A 185 -10.03 9.99 27.47
N LYS A 186 -9.07 9.06 27.62
CA LYS A 186 -8.53 8.68 28.91
C LYS A 186 -7.82 9.85 29.62
N ILE A 187 -7.02 10.62 28.89
CA ILE A 187 -6.32 11.80 29.41
C ILE A 187 -7.35 12.85 29.87
N ASN A 188 -8.38 13.09 29.06
CA ASN A 188 -9.45 14.05 29.33
C ASN A 188 -10.48 13.55 30.35
N LYS A 189 -10.34 12.30 30.86
CA LYS A 189 -11.30 11.64 31.75
C LYS A 189 -12.72 11.52 31.18
N GLU A 190 -12.82 11.42 29.86
CA GLU A 190 -14.08 11.18 29.15
C GLU A 190 -14.49 9.71 29.33
N LYS A 191 -15.79 9.48 29.54
CA LYS A 191 -16.33 8.13 29.77
C LYS A 191 -16.70 7.40 28.48
N LYS A 192 -16.79 8.10 27.37
CA LYS A 192 -17.24 7.57 26.06
C LYS A 192 -16.45 8.20 24.94
N ILE A 193 -16.25 7.44 23.86
CA ILE A 193 -15.77 7.93 22.58
C ILE A 193 -16.84 7.67 21.50
N THR A 194 -16.90 8.51 20.48
CA THR A 194 -17.80 8.33 19.33
C THR A 194 -17.01 7.75 18.16
N LEU A 195 -17.52 6.64 17.61
CA LEU A 195 -17.06 6.04 16.37
C LEU A 195 -18.05 6.31 15.25
N PHE A 196 -17.59 6.28 14.02
CA PHE A 196 -18.45 6.36 12.84
C PHE A 196 -19.01 4.99 12.51
N GLY A 197 -20.26 4.97 12.01
CA GLY A 197 -20.93 3.75 11.60
C GLY A 197 -21.79 3.14 12.71
N ASP A 198 -22.35 1.99 12.39
CA ASP A 198 -23.30 1.26 13.23
C ASP A 198 -22.73 -0.04 13.83
N GLY A 199 -21.44 -0.30 13.60
CA GLY A 199 -20.77 -1.52 14.08
C GLY A 199 -20.98 -2.76 13.22
N THR A 200 -21.72 -2.68 12.11
CA THR A 200 -22.04 -3.85 11.27
C THR A 200 -20.93 -4.22 10.26
N PRO A 201 -20.13 -3.29 9.70
CA PRO A 201 -19.12 -3.65 8.71
C PRO A 201 -18.05 -4.57 9.31
N LEU A 202 -17.80 -5.68 8.63
CA LEU A 202 -16.72 -6.60 8.99
C LEU A 202 -15.41 -6.18 8.32
N ARG A 203 -14.33 -6.22 9.09
CA ARG A 203 -12.97 -5.91 8.59
C ARG A 203 -11.96 -6.92 9.11
N GLN A 204 -10.96 -7.17 8.26
CA GLN A 204 -9.76 -7.92 8.62
C GLN A 204 -8.64 -6.95 8.96
N PHE A 205 -7.86 -7.28 9.99
CA PHE A 205 -6.72 -6.49 10.40
C PHE A 205 -5.47 -7.37 10.49
N MET A 206 -4.35 -6.85 9.98
CA MET A 206 -3.07 -7.55 10.03
C MET A 206 -1.98 -6.59 10.52
N HIS A 207 -1.10 -7.10 11.35
CA HIS A 207 0.06 -6.32 11.79
C HIS A 207 1.04 -6.12 10.63
N ALA A 208 1.44 -4.88 10.37
CA ALA A 208 2.29 -4.53 9.22
C ALA A 208 3.67 -5.23 9.23
N LYS A 209 4.14 -5.63 10.41
CA LYS A 209 5.36 -6.44 10.56
C LYS A 209 5.24 -7.80 9.86
N ASP A 210 4.04 -8.40 9.82
CA ASP A 210 3.86 -9.70 9.17
C ASP A 210 3.85 -9.57 7.65
N VAL A 211 3.30 -8.47 7.12
CA VAL A 211 3.47 -8.11 5.70
C VAL A 211 4.94 -7.86 5.36
N ALA A 212 5.68 -7.16 6.22
CA ALA A 212 7.11 -6.94 6.03
C ALA A 212 7.91 -8.25 6.04
N LYS A 213 7.57 -9.21 6.91
CA LYS A 213 8.15 -10.56 6.90
C LYS A 213 7.85 -11.31 5.60
N LEU A 214 6.59 -11.26 5.13
CA LEU A 214 6.21 -11.88 3.86
C LEU A 214 7.05 -11.31 2.70
N ILE A 215 7.13 -9.99 2.59
CA ILE A 215 7.95 -9.31 1.59
C ILE A 215 9.42 -9.76 1.69
N SER A 216 9.96 -9.84 2.90
CA SER A 216 11.35 -10.28 3.11
C SER A 216 11.58 -11.73 2.64
N ILE A 217 10.62 -12.63 2.87
CA ILE A 217 10.68 -14.02 2.39
C ILE A 217 10.65 -14.06 0.86
N MET A 218 9.79 -13.26 0.21
CA MET A 218 9.76 -13.16 -1.26
C MET A 218 11.11 -12.69 -1.82
N VAL A 219 11.69 -11.66 -1.21
CA VAL A 219 13.00 -11.10 -1.59
C VAL A 219 14.13 -12.11 -1.42
N LEU A 220 14.22 -12.74 -0.25
CA LEU A 220 15.29 -13.70 0.10
C LEU A 220 15.22 -14.98 -0.73
N LYS A 221 14.00 -15.46 -1.00
CA LYS A 221 13.78 -16.63 -1.85
C LYS A 221 13.79 -16.32 -3.34
N ASN A 222 13.86 -15.03 -3.72
CA ASN A 222 13.73 -14.54 -5.09
C ASN A 222 12.46 -15.06 -5.80
N LYS A 223 11.36 -15.18 -5.04
CA LYS A 223 10.06 -15.66 -5.53
C LYS A 223 8.97 -14.64 -5.22
N PHE A 224 8.49 -13.97 -6.24
CA PHE A 224 7.46 -12.94 -6.14
C PHE A 224 6.14 -13.48 -6.70
N TYR A 225 5.05 -13.13 -6.05
CA TYR A 225 3.69 -13.56 -6.44
C TYR A 225 2.71 -12.40 -6.27
N SER A 226 1.75 -12.33 -7.19
CA SER A 226 0.57 -11.48 -7.00
C SER A 226 -0.47 -12.25 -6.19
N MET A 227 -0.86 -11.71 -5.01
CA MET A 227 -1.78 -12.39 -4.11
C MET A 227 -2.43 -11.49 -3.07
N ASN A 228 -3.55 -11.93 -2.55
CA ASN A 228 -4.15 -11.39 -1.32
C ASN A 228 -3.28 -11.71 -0.09
N VAL A 229 -3.24 -10.75 0.85
CA VAL A 229 -2.54 -10.90 2.12
C VAL A 229 -3.47 -10.48 3.25
N ALA A 230 -4.07 -11.46 3.90
CA ALA A 230 -5.10 -11.24 4.92
C ALA A 230 -5.03 -12.29 6.03
N THR A 231 -5.71 -12.02 7.13
CA THR A 231 -5.98 -12.98 8.21
C THR A 231 -7.30 -13.72 7.97
N ASN A 232 -7.54 -14.79 8.69
CA ASN A 232 -8.83 -15.50 8.65
C ASN A 232 -9.87 -14.91 9.63
N GLU A 233 -9.48 -13.92 10.43
CA GLU A 233 -10.34 -13.32 11.46
C GLU A 233 -11.01 -12.04 10.95
N ASN A 234 -12.31 -11.93 11.19
CA ASN A 234 -13.12 -10.76 10.86
C ASN A 234 -13.62 -10.11 12.14
N TYR A 235 -13.55 -8.79 12.19
CA TYR A 235 -14.03 -7.98 13.32
C TYR A 235 -15.07 -6.97 12.83
N SER A 236 -16.16 -6.79 13.60
CA SER A 236 -17.11 -5.70 13.40
C SER A 236 -16.54 -4.39 13.94
N ILE A 237 -16.79 -3.28 13.24
CA ILE A 237 -16.25 -1.97 13.57
C ILE A 237 -17.30 -0.88 13.64
#